data_1a0ca9dc0531e507756bed287f18a5ec
#
_entry.id   1a0ca9dc0531e507756bed287f18a5ec
#
_cell.length_a   1.000
_cell.length_b   1.000
_cell.length_c   1.000
_cell.angle_alpha   90.00
_cell.angle_beta   90.00
_cell.angle_gamma   90.00
#
_symmetry.space_group_name_H-M   'P 1'
#
loop_
_entity.id
_entity.type
_entity.pdbx_description
1 polymer ?
#
loop_
_entity_poly.entity_id
_entity_poly.type
_entity_poly.pdbx_seq_one_letter_code
_entity_poly.pdbx_strand_id
1 'polypeptide(L)'
;KDYDCSCMPVGTEQAVLYTSEDNGDIYFQDYEHMNGKKVGLLRDSYQNEEFEQRQDEKNFHCPEKYYESEQDQIEALKQKKVDMILTGSISKHDSLKIVDKFGAAPMYIMTTKGNTEVMSAVNNALEQLKAEVPDLTENLTEQYVMDKNRNSKPLLTREETEYVKSVSAPIKIGCIGDQPPLIYTDKETGKLDGIYIAFLKKF
;
A
#
# COMPACT_ATOMS: atom_id res chain seq x y z
N LYS A 1 -10.19 25.21 11.96
CA LYS A 1 -11.37 24.40 11.50
C LYS A 1 -12.19 25.24 10.55
N ASP A 2 -11.69 25.41 9.34
CA ASP A 2 -12.21 26.36 8.36
C ASP A 2 -12.97 25.65 7.21
N TYR A 3 -13.20 24.33 7.37
CA TYR A 3 -13.84 23.48 6.38
C TYR A 3 -14.90 22.59 7.01
N ASP A 4 -15.91 22.25 6.21
CA ASP A 4 -16.88 21.18 6.47
C ASP A 4 -16.50 19.97 5.61
N CYS A 5 -16.59 18.76 6.18
CA CYS A 5 -16.22 17.51 5.54
C CYS A 5 -17.46 16.66 5.25
N SER A 6 -17.36 15.80 4.24
CA SER A 6 -18.38 14.78 3.95
C SER A 6 -18.62 13.85 5.15
N CYS A 7 -19.84 13.32 5.26
CA CYS A 7 -20.24 12.44 6.37
C CYS A 7 -19.54 11.07 6.33
N MET A 8 -19.04 10.66 5.15
CA MET A 8 -18.29 9.43 4.98
C MET A 8 -17.04 9.66 4.14
N PRO A 9 -15.99 8.85 4.34
CA PRO A 9 -14.79 8.92 3.52
C PRO A 9 -15.05 8.44 2.10
N VAL A 10 -14.28 8.96 1.15
CA VAL A 10 -14.28 8.56 -0.27
C VAL A 10 -13.12 7.63 -0.62
N GLY A 11 -12.23 7.39 0.33
CA GLY A 11 -11.09 6.50 0.20
C GLY A 11 -10.25 6.49 1.47
N THR A 12 -9.16 5.74 1.41
CA THR A 12 -8.17 5.67 2.50
C THR A 12 -6.78 5.75 1.90
N GLU A 13 -5.92 6.53 2.50
CA GLU A 13 -4.52 6.61 2.14
C GLU A 13 -3.64 6.06 3.27
N GLN A 14 -2.57 5.36 2.91
CA GLN A 14 -1.54 4.90 3.84
C GLN A 14 -0.24 5.66 3.60
N ALA A 15 0.55 5.81 4.64
CA ALA A 15 1.95 6.19 4.52
C ALA A 15 2.74 4.99 3.98
N VAL A 16 3.58 5.22 2.97
CA VAL A 16 4.41 4.18 2.35
C VAL A 16 5.85 4.65 2.31
N LEU A 17 6.72 3.83 2.86
CA LEU A 17 8.15 4.03 2.83
C LEU A 17 8.75 3.26 1.66
N TYR A 18 9.48 3.97 0.80
CA TYR A 18 10.12 3.42 -0.39
C TYR A 18 11.64 3.54 -0.31
N THR A 19 12.31 2.61 -0.97
CA THR A 19 13.74 2.69 -1.29
C THR A 19 13.97 2.41 -2.77
N SER A 20 15.20 2.56 -3.25
CA SER A 20 15.55 2.19 -4.64
C SER A 20 15.33 0.71 -4.88
N GLU A 21 14.88 0.34 -6.09
CA GLU A 21 14.65 -1.06 -6.49
C GLU A 21 15.91 -1.93 -6.35
N ASP A 22 17.08 -1.33 -6.60
CA ASP A 22 18.40 -1.97 -6.52
C ASP A 22 18.97 -2.04 -5.09
N ASN A 23 18.26 -1.49 -4.08
CA ASN A 23 18.69 -1.57 -2.70
C ASN A 23 18.54 -3.01 -2.16
N GLY A 24 19.65 -3.71 -2.00
CA GLY A 24 19.71 -5.06 -1.46
C GLY A 24 19.78 -5.13 0.08
N ASP A 25 19.95 -3.99 0.76
CA ASP A 25 20.23 -3.95 2.20
C ASP A 25 18.95 -3.82 3.05
N ILE A 26 17.90 -3.18 2.52
CA ILE A 26 16.65 -2.93 3.24
C ILE A 26 15.54 -3.81 2.67
N TYR A 27 14.92 -4.62 3.52
CA TYR A 27 13.78 -5.47 3.20
C TYR A 27 12.49 -4.89 3.78
N PHE A 28 11.35 -5.52 3.47
CA PHE A 28 10.07 -5.10 4.01
C PHE A 28 10.05 -5.29 5.52
N GLN A 29 9.71 -4.23 6.27
CA GLN A 29 9.67 -4.17 7.74
C GLN A 29 11.00 -4.52 8.44
N ASP A 30 12.11 -4.26 7.79
CA ASP A 30 13.46 -4.52 8.32
C ASP A 30 13.96 -3.30 9.11
N TYR A 31 13.31 -3.04 10.25
CA TYR A 31 13.57 -1.84 11.07
C TYR A 31 15.00 -1.75 11.62
N GLU A 32 15.64 -2.89 11.84
CA GLU A 32 17.04 -2.93 12.28
C GLU A 32 17.96 -2.30 11.23
N HIS A 33 17.77 -2.64 9.95
CA HIS A 33 18.59 -2.10 8.86
C HIS A 33 18.10 -0.73 8.36
N MET A 34 16.86 -0.33 8.68
CA MET A 34 16.37 1.03 8.47
C MET A 34 16.96 2.01 9.48
N ASN A 35 17.28 1.55 10.68
CA ASN A 35 17.79 2.40 11.75
C ASN A 35 19.07 3.13 11.33
N GLY A 36 19.08 4.46 11.50
CA GLY A 36 20.17 5.34 11.08
C GLY A 36 20.22 5.68 9.58
N LYS A 37 19.36 5.08 8.74
CA LYS A 37 19.23 5.45 7.31
C LYS A 37 18.50 6.77 7.16
N LYS A 38 18.91 7.56 6.17
CA LYS A 38 18.31 8.88 5.92
C LYS A 38 16.98 8.72 5.18
N VAL A 39 15.96 9.40 5.67
CA VAL A 39 14.64 9.44 5.02
C VAL A 39 14.35 10.83 4.46
N GLY A 40 13.84 10.88 3.23
CA GLY A 40 13.30 12.08 2.61
C GLY A 40 11.80 12.20 2.94
N LEU A 41 11.41 13.32 3.53
CA LEU A 41 10.04 13.65 3.91
C LEU A 41 9.53 14.84 3.07
N LEU A 42 8.25 14.86 2.76
CA LEU A 42 7.61 16.01 2.16
C LEU A 42 7.26 17.03 3.25
N ARG A 43 7.62 18.31 3.06
CA ARG A 43 7.28 19.35 4.03
C ARG A 43 5.77 19.46 4.21
N ASP A 44 5.35 19.67 5.45
CA ASP A 44 3.94 19.85 5.84
C ASP A 44 3.00 18.69 5.48
N SER A 45 3.56 17.50 5.26
CA SER A 45 2.78 16.28 5.01
C SER A 45 2.32 15.63 6.31
N TYR A 46 1.05 15.19 6.36
CA TYR A 46 0.51 14.47 7.52
C TYR A 46 1.20 13.11 7.75
N GLN A 47 1.75 12.50 6.69
CA GLN A 47 2.48 11.24 6.80
C GLN A 47 3.71 11.34 7.71
N ASN A 48 4.23 12.55 7.94
CA ASN A 48 5.38 12.75 8.82
C ASN A 48 5.06 12.38 10.27
N GLU A 49 3.87 12.76 10.76
CA GLU A 49 3.41 12.38 12.12
C GLU A 49 3.21 10.88 12.24
N GLU A 50 2.66 10.24 11.20
CA GLU A 50 2.51 8.79 11.14
C GLU A 50 3.88 8.08 11.16
N PHE A 51 4.88 8.67 10.51
CA PHE A 51 6.24 8.13 10.49
C PHE A 51 6.93 8.26 11.85
N GLU A 52 6.79 9.39 12.53
CA GLU A 52 7.30 9.56 13.90
C GLU A 52 6.69 8.50 14.84
N GLN A 53 5.38 8.30 14.80
CA GLN A 53 4.72 7.26 15.58
C GLN A 53 5.23 5.86 15.22
N ARG A 54 5.46 5.60 13.93
CA ARG A 54 5.99 4.32 13.47
C ARG A 54 7.41 4.06 13.97
N GLN A 55 8.27 5.10 14.00
CA GLN A 55 9.62 5.01 14.56
C GLN A 55 9.58 4.65 16.06
N ASP A 56 8.67 5.28 16.81
CA ASP A 56 8.49 5.00 18.23
C ASP A 56 7.97 3.57 18.49
N GLU A 57 6.90 3.17 17.75
CA GLU A 57 6.31 1.83 17.87
C GLU A 57 7.29 0.70 17.58
N LYS A 58 8.18 0.89 16.61
CA LYS A 58 9.12 -0.12 16.12
C LYS A 58 10.52 0.06 16.65
N ASN A 59 10.73 1.08 17.49
CA ASN A 59 12.01 1.38 18.16
C ASN A 59 13.20 1.49 17.18
N PHE A 60 13.02 2.29 16.13
CA PHE A 60 14.09 2.66 15.20
C PHE A 60 14.08 4.18 14.99
N HIS A 61 15.17 4.74 14.47
CA HIS A 61 15.29 6.16 14.19
C HIS A 61 15.99 6.42 12.86
N CYS A 62 15.40 7.28 12.04
CA CYS A 62 15.92 7.69 10.74
C CYS A 62 16.20 9.21 10.75
N PRO A 63 17.43 9.66 10.44
CA PRO A 63 17.67 11.09 10.19
C PRO A 63 16.81 11.61 9.04
N GLU A 64 16.07 12.66 9.28
CA GLU A 64 15.06 13.21 8.38
C GLU A 64 15.62 14.33 7.52
N LYS A 65 15.15 14.40 6.28
CA LYS A 65 15.47 15.48 5.34
C LYS A 65 14.22 15.90 4.58
N TYR A 66 13.86 17.17 4.69
CA TYR A 66 12.63 17.72 4.14
C TYR A 66 12.81 18.27 2.74
N TYR A 67 11.82 18.02 1.88
CA TYR A 67 11.73 18.45 0.49
C TYR A 67 10.43 19.19 0.22
N GLU A 68 10.41 20.06 -0.78
CA GLU A 68 9.24 20.86 -1.15
C GLU A 68 8.30 20.09 -2.10
N SER A 69 8.81 19.10 -2.81
CA SER A 69 8.02 18.29 -3.74
C SER A 69 8.41 16.82 -3.70
N GLU A 70 7.48 15.97 -4.09
CA GLU A 70 7.71 14.53 -4.25
C GLU A 70 8.77 14.23 -5.31
N GLN A 71 8.82 15.06 -6.37
CA GLN A 71 9.84 14.93 -7.41
C GLN A 71 11.25 15.16 -6.86
N ASP A 72 11.43 16.13 -5.94
CA ASP A 72 12.71 16.39 -5.29
C ASP A 72 13.12 15.23 -4.36
N GLN A 73 12.15 14.60 -3.67
CA GLN A 73 12.40 13.39 -2.87
C GLN A 73 12.93 12.25 -3.76
N ILE A 74 12.24 11.98 -4.88
CA ILE A 74 12.62 10.91 -5.82
C ILE A 74 14.00 11.16 -6.39
N GLU A 75 14.31 12.40 -6.76
CA GLU A 75 15.62 12.79 -7.29
C GLU A 75 16.72 12.62 -6.22
N ALA A 76 16.43 13.00 -4.97
CA ALA A 76 17.35 12.82 -3.85
C ALA A 76 17.62 11.32 -3.56
N LEU A 77 16.61 10.46 -3.68
CA LEU A 77 16.77 9.02 -3.56
C LEU A 77 17.64 8.46 -4.69
N LYS A 78 17.40 8.84 -5.95
CA LYS A 78 18.22 8.45 -7.10
C LYS A 78 19.68 8.90 -6.97
N GLN A 79 19.89 10.09 -6.41
CA GLN A 79 21.24 10.65 -6.15
C GLN A 79 21.87 10.10 -4.85
N LYS A 80 21.22 9.16 -4.16
CA LYS A 80 21.68 8.58 -2.89
C LYS A 80 21.95 9.63 -1.80
N LYS A 81 21.22 10.76 -1.84
CA LYS A 81 21.24 11.79 -0.79
C LYS A 81 20.40 11.38 0.42
N VAL A 82 19.41 10.53 0.17
CA VAL A 82 18.61 9.80 1.16
C VAL A 82 18.54 8.32 0.75
N ASP A 83 18.30 7.45 1.72
CA ASP A 83 18.22 6.01 1.53
C ASP A 83 16.78 5.54 1.30
N MET A 84 15.83 6.31 1.81
CA MET A 84 14.39 6.05 1.73
C MET A 84 13.62 7.36 1.51
N ILE A 85 12.40 7.27 1.01
CA ILE A 85 11.45 8.38 0.93
C ILE A 85 10.08 7.95 1.46
N LEU A 86 9.37 8.89 2.08
CA LEU A 86 8.01 8.70 2.58
C LEU A 86 7.03 9.41 1.67
N THR A 87 6.02 8.68 1.18
CA THR A 87 4.94 9.24 0.35
C THR A 87 3.59 8.62 0.70
N GLY A 88 2.52 9.07 0.05
CA GLY A 88 1.20 8.45 0.17
C GLY A 88 1.03 7.24 -0.73
N SER A 89 0.14 6.33 -0.37
CA SER A 89 -0.14 5.09 -1.13
C SER A 89 -0.82 5.34 -2.49
N ILE A 90 -1.34 6.55 -2.72
CA ILE A 90 -1.97 6.95 -3.98
C ILE A 90 -0.91 7.31 -5.03
N SER A 91 0.25 7.75 -4.61
CA SER A 91 1.38 8.04 -5.50
C SER A 91 1.95 6.74 -6.08
N LYS A 92 2.12 6.71 -7.41
CA LYS A 92 2.68 5.53 -8.12
C LYS A 92 4.18 5.67 -8.28
N HIS A 93 4.93 4.68 -7.80
CA HIS A 93 6.39 4.62 -7.91
C HIS A 93 6.84 3.26 -8.44
N ASP A 94 6.65 3.02 -9.75
CA ASP A 94 6.90 1.71 -10.39
C ASP A 94 8.36 1.25 -10.34
N SER A 95 9.28 2.18 -10.15
CA SER A 95 10.72 1.92 -10.08
C SER A 95 11.27 1.89 -8.65
N LEU A 96 10.41 1.90 -7.63
CA LEU A 96 10.80 1.90 -6.23
C LEU A 96 10.31 0.64 -5.52
N LYS A 97 11.05 0.23 -4.50
CA LYS A 97 10.76 -0.91 -3.65
C LYS A 97 10.08 -0.43 -2.37
N ILE A 98 8.93 -1.00 -2.04
CA ILE A 98 8.25 -0.75 -0.78
C ILE A 98 8.99 -1.46 0.35
N VAL A 99 9.28 -0.72 1.42
CA VAL A 99 9.94 -1.26 2.61
C VAL A 99 9.08 -1.18 3.87
N ASP A 100 8.06 -0.32 3.90
CA ASP A 100 7.01 -0.36 4.94
C ASP A 100 5.71 0.29 4.44
N LYS A 101 4.59 -0.08 5.07
CA LYS A 101 3.28 0.55 4.94
C LYS A 101 2.64 0.67 6.31
N PHE A 102 2.16 1.85 6.65
CA PHE A 102 1.58 2.10 7.97
C PHE A 102 0.58 3.25 7.92
N GLY A 103 -0.12 3.48 9.02
CA GLY A 103 -1.19 4.42 9.10
C GLY A 103 -2.35 4.08 8.16
N ALA A 104 -3.48 4.69 8.36
CA ALA A 104 -4.65 4.59 7.47
C ALA A 104 -5.49 5.83 7.67
N ALA A 105 -5.26 6.85 6.85
CA ALA A 105 -5.98 8.12 6.93
C ALA A 105 -7.18 8.11 5.97
N PRO A 106 -8.42 8.23 6.47
CA PRO A 106 -9.59 8.36 5.63
C PRO A 106 -9.59 9.71 4.92
N MET A 107 -9.90 9.70 3.62
CA MET A 107 -10.01 10.89 2.79
C MET A 107 -11.47 11.34 2.70
N TYR A 108 -11.70 12.64 2.86
CA TYR A 108 -13.02 13.26 2.82
C TYR A 108 -13.09 14.34 1.74
N ILE A 109 -14.28 14.54 1.18
CA ILE A 109 -14.56 15.73 0.38
C ILE A 109 -14.76 16.89 1.34
N MET A 110 -14.08 18.03 1.07
CA MET A 110 -14.16 19.21 1.89
C MET A 110 -14.71 20.41 1.11
N THR A 111 -15.42 21.28 1.82
CA THR A 111 -15.87 22.58 1.32
C THR A 111 -15.60 23.67 2.36
N THR A 112 -15.69 24.92 1.96
CA THR A 112 -15.61 26.06 2.89
C THR A 112 -16.71 25.93 3.95
N LYS A 113 -16.36 26.29 5.17
CA LYS A 113 -17.27 26.21 6.31
C LYS A 113 -18.58 26.97 6.08
N GLY A 114 -19.69 26.33 6.41
CA GLY A 114 -21.03 26.88 6.26
C GLY A 114 -21.67 26.70 4.89
N ASN A 115 -20.98 26.06 3.93
CA ASN A 115 -21.56 25.72 2.62
C ASN A 115 -22.41 24.44 2.70
N THR A 116 -23.51 24.56 3.46
CA THR A 116 -24.38 23.42 3.80
C THR A 116 -25.11 22.83 2.59
N GLU A 117 -25.45 23.65 1.59
CA GLU A 117 -26.16 23.20 0.38
C GLU A 117 -25.27 22.25 -0.42
N VAL A 118 -24.04 22.66 -0.70
CA VAL A 118 -23.08 21.81 -1.45
C VAL A 118 -22.76 20.55 -0.64
N MET A 119 -22.52 20.67 0.67
CA MET A 119 -22.19 19.52 1.49
C MET A 119 -23.36 18.52 1.60
N SER A 120 -24.60 19.01 1.66
CA SER A 120 -25.79 18.15 1.64
C SER A 120 -25.90 17.40 0.31
N ALA A 121 -25.69 18.08 -0.83
CA ALA A 121 -25.69 17.45 -2.13
C ALA A 121 -24.59 16.37 -2.26
N VAL A 122 -23.38 16.65 -1.78
CA VAL A 122 -22.27 15.69 -1.75
C VAL A 122 -22.62 14.46 -0.91
N ASN A 123 -23.15 14.68 0.30
CA ASN A 123 -23.49 13.57 1.20
C ASN A 123 -24.59 12.67 0.60
N ASN A 124 -25.64 13.28 0.04
CA ASN A 124 -26.71 12.52 -0.62
C ASN A 124 -26.17 11.71 -1.81
N ALA A 125 -25.27 12.29 -2.62
CA ALA A 125 -24.66 11.59 -3.74
C ALA A 125 -23.77 10.41 -3.27
N LEU A 126 -22.99 10.59 -2.20
CA LEU A 126 -22.16 9.54 -1.61
C LEU A 126 -23.01 8.39 -1.07
N GLU A 127 -24.12 8.69 -0.39
CA GLU A 127 -25.06 7.67 0.11
C GLU A 127 -25.68 6.87 -1.02
N GLN A 128 -26.12 7.54 -2.09
CA GLN A 128 -26.66 6.87 -3.28
C GLN A 128 -25.61 5.99 -3.96
N LEU A 129 -24.40 6.51 -4.20
CA LEU A 129 -23.31 5.76 -4.80
C LEU A 129 -22.95 4.52 -3.98
N LYS A 130 -22.91 4.62 -2.67
CA LYS A 130 -22.64 3.48 -1.78
C LYS A 130 -23.75 2.43 -1.83
N ALA A 131 -25.00 2.85 -2.00
CA ALA A 131 -26.12 1.94 -2.12
C ALA A 131 -26.16 1.24 -3.48
N GLU A 132 -25.86 1.96 -4.55
CA GLU A 132 -25.91 1.43 -5.93
C GLU A 132 -24.67 0.63 -6.31
N VAL A 133 -23.49 1.05 -5.86
CA VAL A 133 -22.19 0.43 -6.17
C VAL A 133 -21.34 0.34 -4.89
N PRO A 134 -21.63 -0.64 -4.02
CA PRO A 134 -20.95 -0.77 -2.71
C PRO A 134 -19.41 -0.82 -2.81
N ASP A 135 -18.89 -1.44 -3.86
CA ASP A 135 -17.45 -1.65 -4.09
C ASP A 135 -16.83 -0.59 -5.00
N LEU A 136 -17.47 0.60 -5.15
CA LEU A 136 -16.99 1.64 -6.05
C LEU A 136 -15.57 2.11 -5.72
N THR A 137 -15.28 2.34 -4.45
CA THR A 137 -13.96 2.81 -4.00
C THR A 137 -12.88 1.79 -4.30
N GLU A 138 -13.15 0.51 -4.02
CA GLU A 138 -12.25 -0.61 -4.30
C GLU A 138 -11.99 -0.73 -5.80
N ASN A 139 -13.05 -0.69 -6.61
CA ASN A 139 -12.96 -0.78 -8.06
C ASN A 139 -12.15 0.38 -8.67
N LEU A 140 -12.36 1.61 -8.18
CA LEU A 140 -11.59 2.78 -8.63
C LEU A 140 -10.14 2.70 -8.18
N THR A 141 -9.88 2.26 -6.95
CA THR A 141 -8.53 2.04 -6.44
C THR A 141 -7.81 0.98 -7.28
N GLU A 142 -8.47 -0.13 -7.59
CA GLU A 142 -7.91 -1.17 -8.46
C GLU A 142 -7.64 -0.64 -9.88
N GLN A 143 -8.55 0.16 -10.42
CA GLN A 143 -8.43 0.69 -11.77
C GLN A 143 -7.34 1.75 -11.93
N TYR A 144 -7.20 2.67 -10.97
CA TYR A 144 -6.37 3.87 -11.11
C TYR A 144 -5.11 3.87 -10.24
N VAL A 145 -5.13 3.18 -9.11
CA VAL A 145 -4.01 3.14 -8.17
C VAL A 145 -3.21 1.85 -8.29
N MET A 146 -3.91 0.70 -8.43
CA MET A 146 -3.23 -0.57 -8.61
C MET A 146 -2.84 -0.76 -10.07
N ASP A 147 -1.57 -1.02 -10.33
CA ASP A 147 -1.11 -1.40 -11.65
C ASP A 147 -1.50 -2.85 -11.94
N LYS A 148 -2.43 -3.04 -12.89
CA LYS A 148 -2.90 -4.38 -13.32
C LYS A 148 -1.78 -5.24 -13.92
N ASN A 149 -0.71 -4.61 -14.42
CA ASN A 149 0.46 -5.29 -14.98
C ASN A 149 1.57 -5.52 -13.95
N ARG A 150 1.43 -5.01 -12.75
CA ARG A 150 2.36 -5.29 -11.68
C ARG A 150 2.13 -6.74 -11.25
N ASN A 151 2.98 -7.65 -11.69
CA ASN A 151 3.32 -8.82 -10.89
C ASN A 151 3.78 -8.25 -9.55
N SER A 152 2.82 -8.08 -8.63
CA SER A 152 3.13 -7.51 -7.32
C SER A 152 4.14 -8.44 -6.68
N LYS A 153 5.42 -8.07 -6.75
CA LYS A 153 6.44 -8.79 -6.01
C LYS A 153 5.96 -8.85 -4.57
N PRO A 154 5.92 -10.01 -3.96
CA PRO A 154 5.47 -10.12 -2.58
C PRO A 154 6.36 -9.23 -1.70
N LEU A 155 5.73 -8.54 -0.75
CA LEU A 155 6.45 -7.76 0.25
C LEU A 155 7.00 -8.75 1.28
N LEU A 156 8.25 -9.16 1.11
CA LEU A 156 8.91 -10.15 1.95
C LEU A 156 9.88 -9.48 2.91
N THR A 157 9.83 -9.91 4.16
CA THR A 157 10.86 -9.60 5.15
C THR A 157 12.20 -10.22 4.74
N ARG A 158 13.26 -9.87 5.45
CA ARG A 158 14.60 -10.47 5.23
C ARG A 158 14.56 -11.99 5.42
N GLU A 159 13.99 -12.44 6.53
CA GLU A 159 13.89 -13.87 6.88
C GLU A 159 13.08 -14.66 5.83
N GLU A 160 11.93 -14.12 5.40
CA GLU A 160 11.12 -14.72 4.34
C GLU A 160 11.85 -14.78 3.01
N THR A 161 12.60 -13.72 2.66
CA THR A 161 13.41 -13.68 1.45
C THR A 161 14.53 -14.72 1.48
N GLU A 162 15.22 -14.87 2.61
CA GLU A 162 16.27 -15.86 2.81
C GLU A 162 15.69 -17.29 2.76
N TYR A 163 14.54 -17.49 3.40
CA TYR A 163 13.82 -18.77 3.32
C TYR A 163 13.46 -19.13 1.88
N VAL A 164 12.81 -18.22 1.15
CA VAL A 164 12.45 -18.47 -0.25
C VAL A 164 13.67 -18.78 -1.11
N LYS A 165 14.78 -18.08 -0.93
CA LYS A 165 16.06 -18.37 -1.63
C LYS A 165 16.66 -19.71 -1.25
N SER A 166 16.43 -20.20 -0.04
CA SER A 166 16.93 -21.51 0.43
C SER A 166 16.13 -22.69 -0.12
N VAL A 167 14.90 -22.46 -0.57
CA VAL A 167 14.02 -23.52 -1.10
C VAL A 167 14.49 -23.95 -2.46
N SER A 168 15.13 -25.11 -2.54
CA SER A 168 15.67 -25.69 -3.79
C SER A 168 14.74 -26.68 -4.47
N ALA A 169 13.66 -27.10 -3.81
CA ALA A 169 12.70 -28.06 -4.34
C ALA A 169 11.28 -27.50 -4.34
N PRO A 170 10.40 -27.95 -5.25
CA PRO A 170 9.00 -27.54 -5.25
C PRO A 170 8.31 -27.88 -3.92
N ILE A 171 7.60 -26.90 -3.36
CA ILE A 171 6.80 -27.10 -2.16
C ILE A 171 5.58 -27.94 -2.56
N LYS A 172 5.39 -29.09 -1.89
CA LYS A 172 4.21 -29.95 -2.07
C LYS A 172 3.08 -29.49 -1.18
N ILE A 173 1.95 -29.12 -1.78
CA ILE A 173 0.75 -28.68 -1.05
C ILE A 173 -0.26 -29.82 -1.10
N GLY A 174 -0.64 -30.33 0.08
CA GLY A 174 -1.75 -31.29 0.23
C GLY A 174 -3.08 -30.55 0.20
N CYS A 175 -4.00 -31.01 -0.62
CA CYS A 175 -5.36 -30.48 -0.71
C CYS A 175 -6.37 -31.56 -0.39
N ILE A 176 -7.42 -31.21 0.36
CA ILE A 176 -8.60 -32.06 0.51
C ILE A 176 -9.48 -31.77 -0.70
N GLY A 177 -9.61 -32.74 -1.60
CA GLY A 177 -10.38 -32.58 -2.82
C GLY A 177 -11.90 -32.57 -2.58
N ASP A 178 -12.61 -32.01 -3.56
CA ASP A 178 -14.07 -32.10 -3.69
C ASP A 178 -14.91 -31.28 -2.68
N GLN A 179 -14.48 -30.02 -2.44
CA GLN A 179 -15.22 -29.02 -1.66
C GLN A 179 -15.52 -27.76 -2.51
N PRO A 180 -16.44 -27.82 -3.50
CA PRO A 180 -16.80 -26.64 -4.28
C PRO A 180 -17.43 -25.56 -3.38
N PRO A 181 -17.13 -24.27 -3.60
CA PRO A 181 -16.27 -23.69 -4.65
C PRO A 181 -14.79 -23.55 -4.24
N LEU A 182 -14.40 -24.08 -3.06
CA LEU A 182 -13.06 -23.87 -2.49
C LEU A 182 -11.98 -24.64 -3.27
N ILE A 183 -12.22 -25.94 -3.47
CA ILE A 183 -11.37 -26.83 -4.28
C ILE A 183 -12.21 -27.96 -4.83
N TYR A 184 -12.07 -28.27 -6.10
CA TYR A 184 -12.77 -29.37 -6.77
C TYR A 184 -12.01 -29.81 -8.02
N THR A 185 -12.37 -30.97 -8.53
CA THR A 185 -11.88 -31.41 -9.84
C THR A 185 -12.87 -30.96 -10.92
N ASP A 186 -12.41 -30.10 -11.80
CA ASP A 186 -13.20 -29.67 -12.96
C ASP A 186 -13.53 -30.87 -13.86
N LYS A 187 -14.81 -31.07 -14.15
CA LYS A 187 -15.29 -32.28 -14.85
C LYS A 187 -14.93 -32.33 -16.32
N GLU A 188 -14.67 -31.19 -16.95
CA GLU A 188 -14.33 -31.11 -18.36
C GLU A 188 -12.84 -31.29 -18.59
N THR A 189 -12.01 -30.67 -17.71
CA THR A 189 -10.55 -30.68 -17.86
C THR A 189 -9.85 -31.74 -17.02
N GLY A 190 -10.52 -32.32 -16.02
CA GLY A 190 -9.93 -33.25 -15.06
C GLY A 190 -8.88 -32.63 -14.14
N LYS A 191 -8.76 -31.30 -14.11
CA LYS A 191 -7.77 -30.60 -13.29
C LYS A 191 -8.39 -30.03 -12.02
N LEU A 192 -7.56 -29.86 -11.00
CA LEU A 192 -7.97 -29.16 -9.80
C LEU A 192 -8.24 -27.69 -10.12
N ASP A 193 -9.37 -27.18 -9.62
CA ASP A 193 -9.82 -25.80 -9.73
C ASP A 193 -10.49 -25.33 -8.44
N GLY A 194 -10.88 -24.07 -8.37
CA GLY A 194 -11.51 -23.45 -7.21
C GLY A 194 -10.69 -22.31 -6.62
N ILE A 195 -11.26 -21.67 -5.59
CA ILE A 195 -10.70 -20.47 -4.95
C ILE A 195 -9.25 -20.69 -4.49
N TYR A 196 -8.96 -21.82 -3.84
CA TYR A 196 -7.60 -22.12 -3.35
C TYR A 196 -6.61 -22.33 -4.51
N ILE A 197 -7.02 -22.98 -5.58
CA ILE A 197 -6.17 -23.18 -6.76
C ILE A 197 -5.92 -21.86 -7.49
N ALA A 198 -6.96 -21.01 -7.61
CA ALA A 198 -6.81 -19.67 -8.19
C ALA A 198 -5.85 -18.80 -7.36
N PHE A 199 -5.93 -18.89 -6.03
CA PHE A 199 -5.01 -18.21 -5.12
C PHE A 199 -3.56 -18.70 -5.31
N LEU A 200 -3.32 -20.01 -5.31
CA LEU A 200 -1.99 -20.61 -5.48
C LEU A 200 -1.35 -20.31 -6.85
N LYS A 201 -2.16 -20.06 -7.89
CA LYS A 201 -1.64 -19.66 -9.22
C LYS A 201 -1.13 -18.21 -9.30
N LYS A 202 -1.41 -17.40 -8.27
CA LYS A 202 -0.94 -16.00 -8.20
C LYS A 202 0.41 -15.86 -7.49
N PHE A 203 0.90 -16.90 -6.86
CA PHE A 203 2.24 -17.01 -6.27
C PHE A 203 3.18 -17.79 -7.18
#